data_1cd02099b368a5fb71cc47a259562674
#
_entry.id   1cd02099b368a5fb71cc47a259562674
#
_cell.length_a   1.000
_cell.length_b   1.000
_cell.length_c   1.000
_cell.angle_alpha   90.00
_cell.angle_beta   90.00
_cell.angle_gamma   90.00
#
_symmetry.space_group_name_H-M   'P 1'
#
loop_
_entity.id
_entity.type
_entity.pdbx_description
1 polymer ?
#
loop_
_entity_poly.entity_id
_entity_poly.type
_entity_poly.pdbx_seq_one_letter_code
_entity_poly.pdbx_strand_id
1 'polypeptide(L)'
;MIFIIDCQIYPFHIMVHFGNKKGLIMNLKKYGINLSQKDIKGKYKSLFLNDNQTVLYMDIIPKTIDELSILQHEIFHCVMFILDKIGIKLSYKTDEIYAYLIQYITKQIYLKISPTSFS
;
A
#
# COMPACT_ATOMS: atom_id res chain seq x y z
N MET A 1 12.99 -2.59 -2.31
CA MET A 1 12.25 -3.59 -1.50
C MET A 1 10.85 -3.74 -2.06
N ILE A 2 10.46 -4.96 -2.36
CA ILE A 2 9.15 -5.27 -2.92
C ILE A 2 8.58 -6.45 -2.15
N PHE A 3 7.34 -6.33 -1.69
CA PHE A 3 6.66 -7.44 -1.03
C PHE A 3 5.14 -7.29 -1.17
N ILE A 4 4.42 -8.37 -0.91
CA ILE A 4 2.96 -8.41 -1.03
C ILE A 4 2.35 -8.66 0.34
N ILE A 5 1.32 -7.88 0.68
CA ILE A 5 0.52 -8.08 1.88
C ILE A 5 -0.80 -8.71 1.48
N ASP A 6 -1.10 -9.87 2.05
CA ASP A 6 -2.42 -10.50 1.92
C ASP A 6 -3.35 -9.86 2.95
N CYS A 7 -4.48 -9.35 2.51
CA CYS A 7 -5.45 -8.70 3.38
C CYS A 7 -6.42 -9.68 4.06
N GLN A 8 -6.05 -10.94 4.15
CA GLN A 8 -6.75 -12.03 4.88
C GLN A 8 -8.20 -12.23 4.43
N ILE A 9 -9.19 -11.88 5.26
CA ILE A 9 -10.59 -12.08 4.93
C ILE A 9 -11.07 -11.23 3.75
N TYR A 10 -10.35 -10.16 3.43
CA TYR A 10 -10.67 -9.34 2.27
C TYR A 10 -9.93 -9.89 1.05
N PRO A 11 -10.60 -10.07 -0.10
CA PRO A 11 -9.99 -10.70 -1.28
C PRO A 11 -9.09 -9.73 -2.04
N PHE A 12 -8.12 -9.13 -1.33
CA PHE A 12 -7.22 -8.12 -1.88
C PHE A 12 -5.79 -8.39 -1.46
N HIS A 13 -4.86 -7.96 -2.30
CA HIS A 13 -3.45 -7.93 -2.00
C HIS A 13 -2.92 -6.51 -2.21
N ILE A 14 -1.98 -6.12 -1.38
CA ILE A 14 -1.27 -4.85 -1.54
C ILE A 14 0.16 -5.16 -1.92
N MET A 15 0.58 -4.71 -3.10
CA MET A 15 1.98 -4.74 -3.48
C MET A 15 2.64 -3.49 -2.95
N VAL A 16 3.62 -3.67 -2.06
CA VAL A 16 4.40 -2.56 -1.52
C VAL A 16 5.72 -2.50 -2.26
N HIS A 17 6.02 -1.35 -2.83
CA HIS A 17 7.27 -1.11 -3.54
C HIS A 17 7.97 0.12 -2.95
N PHE A 18 9.10 -0.13 -2.29
CA PHE A 18 9.99 0.92 -1.80
C PHE A 18 11.25 0.93 -2.67
N GLY A 19 11.36 1.89 -3.55
CA GLY A 19 12.46 2.00 -4.49
C GLY A 19 12.12 2.93 -5.64
N ASN A 20 12.96 2.98 -6.68
CA ASN A 20 12.76 3.92 -7.77
C ASN A 20 11.58 3.54 -8.67
N LYS A 21 11.08 4.52 -9.42
CA LYS A 21 9.96 4.35 -10.34
C LYS A 21 10.21 3.32 -11.43
N LYS A 22 11.44 3.27 -11.94
CA LYS A 22 11.79 2.32 -13.00
C LYS A 22 11.58 0.89 -12.51
N GLY A 23 12.00 0.61 -11.26
CA GLY A 23 11.78 -0.69 -10.65
C GLY A 23 10.30 -1.02 -10.50
N LEU A 24 9.49 -0.05 -10.09
CA LEU A 24 8.05 -0.24 -9.99
C LEU A 24 7.43 -0.58 -11.35
N ILE A 25 7.76 0.19 -12.38
CA ILE A 25 7.23 -0.01 -13.73
C ILE A 25 7.62 -1.38 -14.26
N MET A 26 8.88 -1.79 -14.08
CA MET A 26 9.35 -3.10 -14.49
C MET A 26 8.64 -4.22 -13.75
N ASN A 27 8.41 -4.05 -12.46
CA ASN A 27 7.72 -5.05 -11.65
C ASN A 27 6.26 -5.21 -12.07
N LEU A 28 5.57 -4.10 -12.34
CA LEU A 28 4.18 -4.12 -12.79
C LEU A 28 4.04 -4.76 -14.18
N LYS A 29 5.03 -4.58 -15.06
CA LYS A 29 5.03 -5.24 -16.37
C LYS A 29 4.98 -6.76 -16.26
N LYS A 30 5.61 -7.33 -15.24
CA LYS A 30 5.59 -8.78 -15.02
C LYS A 30 4.18 -9.31 -14.77
N TYR A 31 3.28 -8.44 -14.31
CA TYR A 31 1.87 -8.78 -14.06
C TYR A 31 0.95 -8.29 -15.18
N GLY A 32 1.52 -7.90 -16.32
CA GLY A 32 0.73 -7.43 -17.47
C GLY A 32 0.21 -6.00 -17.34
N ILE A 33 0.73 -5.23 -16.38
CA ILE A 33 0.31 -3.86 -16.13
C ILE A 33 1.33 -2.91 -16.74
N ASN A 34 0.91 -2.14 -17.74
CA ASN A 34 1.78 -1.21 -18.47
C ASN A 34 1.50 0.22 -18.01
N LEU A 35 2.37 0.74 -17.16
CA LEU A 35 2.35 2.13 -16.73
C LEU A 35 3.63 2.82 -17.21
N SER A 36 3.52 4.10 -17.52
CA SER A 36 4.67 4.94 -17.84
C SER A 36 5.05 5.78 -16.62
N GLN A 37 6.22 6.43 -16.68
CA GLN A 37 6.62 7.33 -15.60
C GLN A 37 5.65 8.50 -15.44
N LYS A 38 4.91 8.86 -16.48
CA LYS A 38 3.90 9.91 -16.43
C LYS A 38 2.68 9.52 -15.59
N ASP A 39 2.40 8.23 -15.52
CA ASP A 39 1.25 7.72 -14.76
C ASP A 39 1.52 7.72 -13.25
N ILE A 40 2.80 7.77 -12.86
CA ILE A 40 3.22 7.77 -11.47
C ILE A 40 3.88 9.11 -11.17
N LYS A 41 3.09 10.05 -10.67
CA LYS A 41 3.57 11.39 -10.34
C LYS A 41 4.11 11.44 -8.91
N GLY A 42 5.23 12.14 -8.75
CA GLY A 42 5.82 12.35 -7.43
C GLY A 42 6.62 11.16 -6.92
N LYS A 43 6.92 11.19 -5.62
CA LYS A 43 7.82 10.23 -4.96
C LYS A 43 7.06 9.13 -4.21
N TYR A 44 5.75 9.24 -4.14
CA TYR A 44 4.90 8.26 -3.47
C TYR A 44 3.52 8.29 -4.08
N LYS A 45 2.86 7.14 -4.08
CA LYS A 45 1.49 7.03 -4.61
C LYS A 45 0.86 5.71 -4.20
N SER A 46 -0.48 5.75 -4.06
CA SER A 46 -1.30 4.56 -3.97
C SER A 46 -2.07 4.41 -5.27
N LEU A 47 -2.05 3.21 -5.83
CA LEU A 47 -2.72 2.90 -7.08
C LEU A 47 -3.70 1.76 -6.85
N PHE A 48 -4.92 1.93 -7.34
CA PHE A 48 -5.88 0.83 -7.37
C PHE A 48 -5.86 0.22 -8.76
N LEU A 49 -5.50 -1.04 -8.82
CA LEU A 49 -5.43 -1.79 -10.07
C LEU A 49 -6.66 -2.68 -10.20
N ASN A 50 -6.86 -3.22 -11.39
CA ASN A 50 -7.89 -4.23 -11.60
C ASN A 50 -7.53 -5.52 -10.83
N ASP A 51 -8.49 -6.44 -10.72
CA ASP A 51 -8.27 -7.77 -10.16
C ASP A 51 -7.86 -7.78 -8.69
N ASN A 52 -8.51 -6.92 -7.89
CA ASN A 52 -8.39 -6.94 -6.43
C ASN A 52 -6.97 -6.68 -5.93
N GLN A 53 -6.22 -5.86 -6.64
CA GLN A 53 -4.87 -5.50 -6.25
C GLN A 53 -4.69 -4.01 -6.14
N THR A 54 -3.98 -3.58 -5.10
CA THR A 54 -3.54 -2.20 -4.94
C THR A 54 -2.02 -2.16 -4.88
N VAL A 55 -1.45 -1.01 -5.17
CA VAL A 55 -0.02 -0.78 -5.07
C VAL A 55 0.22 0.40 -4.15
N LEU A 56 1.12 0.22 -3.20
CA LEU A 56 1.64 1.30 -2.37
C LEU A 56 3.08 1.55 -2.77
N TYR A 57 3.37 2.75 -3.26
CA TYR A 57 4.67 3.12 -3.76
C TYR A 57 5.27 4.27 -2.97
N MET A 58 6.54 4.12 -2.59
CA MET A 58 7.41 5.21 -2.14
C MET A 58 8.78 5.00 -2.77
N ASP A 59 9.47 6.08 -3.13
CA ASP A 59 10.77 5.99 -3.81
C ASP A 59 11.91 5.55 -2.90
N ILE A 60 11.68 5.48 -1.60
CA ILE A 60 12.65 5.03 -0.60
C ILE A 60 11.97 4.17 0.46
N ILE A 61 12.76 3.41 1.22
CA ILE A 61 12.27 2.76 2.43
C ILE A 61 12.07 3.83 3.51
N PRO A 62 10.85 4.03 4.04
CA PRO A 62 10.61 5.08 5.03
C PRO A 62 11.34 4.80 6.34
N LYS A 63 12.02 5.83 6.88
CA LYS A 63 12.80 5.74 8.12
C LYS A 63 12.57 6.94 9.04
N THR A 64 12.39 8.12 8.47
CA THR A 64 12.20 9.34 9.26
C THR A 64 10.74 9.50 9.65
N ILE A 65 10.48 10.40 10.61
CA ILE A 65 9.10 10.69 11.04
C ILE A 65 8.27 11.19 9.85
N ASP A 66 8.83 12.07 9.02
CA ASP A 66 8.11 12.57 7.85
C ASP A 66 7.79 11.45 6.86
N GLU A 67 8.75 10.57 6.60
CA GLU A 67 8.56 9.45 5.68
C GLU A 67 7.54 8.46 6.21
N LEU A 68 7.57 8.19 7.51
CA LEU A 68 6.58 7.30 8.14
C LEU A 68 5.19 7.90 8.12
N SER A 69 5.07 9.22 8.25
CA SER A 69 3.77 9.89 8.14
C SER A 69 3.21 9.82 6.72
N ILE A 70 4.07 9.93 5.72
CA ILE A 70 3.68 9.74 4.31
C ILE A 70 3.22 8.30 4.09
N LEU A 71 3.93 7.33 4.66
CA LEU A 71 3.53 5.93 4.58
C LEU A 71 2.11 5.73 5.12
N GLN A 72 1.77 6.33 6.26
CA GLN A 72 0.43 6.25 6.83
C GLN A 72 -0.63 6.85 5.92
N HIS A 73 -0.30 7.96 5.27
CA HIS A 73 -1.17 8.58 4.27
C HIS A 73 -1.48 7.61 3.12
N GLU A 74 -0.45 6.94 2.59
CA GLU A 74 -0.63 5.98 1.50
C GLU A 74 -1.36 4.72 1.95
N ILE A 75 -1.11 4.25 3.17
CA ILE A 75 -1.86 3.12 3.74
C ILE A 75 -3.35 3.44 3.80
N PHE A 76 -3.71 4.64 4.22
CA PHE A 76 -5.10 5.06 4.28
C PHE A 76 -5.76 4.99 2.89
N HIS A 77 -5.08 5.46 1.85
CA HIS A 77 -5.62 5.35 0.49
C HIS A 77 -5.84 3.90 0.07
N CYS A 78 -4.91 3.01 0.38
CA CYS A 78 -5.08 1.58 0.07
C CYS A 78 -6.30 1.00 0.78
N VAL A 79 -6.47 1.33 2.05
CA VAL A 79 -7.63 0.85 2.84
C VAL A 79 -8.93 1.40 2.27
N MET A 80 -8.95 2.67 1.89
CA MET A 80 -10.12 3.27 1.24
C MET A 80 -10.48 2.55 -0.05
N PHE A 81 -9.50 2.25 -0.90
CA PHE A 81 -9.74 1.52 -2.14
C PHE A 81 -10.34 0.14 -1.87
N ILE A 82 -9.75 -0.59 -0.93
CA ILE A 82 -10.17 -1.96 -0.63
C ILE A 82 -11.59 -1.99 -0.07
N LEU A 83 -11.85 -1.21 0.95
CA LEU A 83 -13.13 -1.27 1.65
C LEU A 83 -14.26 -0.64 0.83
N ASP A 84 -13.98 0.45 0.12
CA ASP A 84 -14.98 1.04 -0.77
C ASP A 84 -15.37 0.08 -1.90
N LYS A 85 -14.40 -0.67 -2.43
CA LYS A 85 -14.66 -1.63 -3.50
C LYS A 85 -15.66 -2.72 -3.09
N ILE A 86 -15.64 -3.13 -1.84
CA ILE A 86 -16.58 -4.15 -1.33
C ILE A 86 -17.82 -3.52 -0.66
N GLY A 87 -18.01 -2.21 -0.82
CA GLY A 87 -19.23 -1.53 -0.39
C GLY A 87 -19.22 -1.06 1.06
N ILE A 88 -18.07 -1.07 1.75
CA ILE A 88 -17.97 -0.57 3.12
C ILE A 88 -17.45 0.86 3.08
N LYS A 89 -18.36 1.83 3.12
CA LYS A 89 -17.98 3.24 3.09
C LYS A 89 -17.61 3.73 4.49
N LEU A 90 -16.63 4.63 4.57
CA LEU A 90 -16.19 5.19 5.84
C LEU A 90 -17.30 6.01 6.48
N SER A 91 -17.62 5.69 7.74
CA SER A 91 -18.63 6.37 8.55
C SER A 91 -18.38 6.06 10.02
N TYR A 92 -19.13 6.69 10.92
CA TYR A 92 -19.05 6.37 12.34
C TYR A 92 -19.41 4.91 12.64
N LYS A 93 -20.19 4.26 11.77
CA LYS A 93 -20.58 2.86 11.95
C LYS A 93 -19.54 1.88 11.44
N THR A 94 -18.65 2.32 10.56
CA THR A 94 -17.66 1.48 9.90
C THR A 94 -16.22 1.86 10.22
N ASP A 95 -16.00 2.87 11.03
CA ASP A 95 -14.65 3.38 11.32
C ASP A 95 -13.75 2.32 11.95
N GLU A 96 -14.27 1.45 12.79
CA GLU A 96 -13.49 0.37 13.40
C GLU A 96 -12.97 -0.61 12.34
N ILE A 97 -13.75 -0.89 11.29
CA ILE A 97 -13.32 -1.75 10.19
C ILE A 97 -12.11 -1.13 9.50
N TYR A 98 -12.18 0.18 9.23
CA TYR A 98 -11.07 0.92 8.64
C TYR A 98 -9.85 0.92 9.56
N ALA A 99 -10.05 1.18 10.85
CA ALA A 99 -8.98 1.24 11.83
C ALA A 99 -8.24 -0.10 11.96
N TYR A 100 -8.96 -1.21 12.02
CA TYR A 100 -8.35 -2.53 12.10
C TYR A 100 -7.53 -2.88 10.86
N LEU A 101 -8.03 -2.56 9.67
CA LEU A 101 -7.29 -2.86 8.45
C LEU A 101 -6.05 -1.98 8.34
N ILE A 102 -6.15 -0.69 8.70
CA ILE A 102 -4.99 0.21 8.77
C ILE A 102 -3.95 -0.36 9.74
N GLN A 103 -4.36 -0.75 10.93
CA GLN A 103 -3.47 -1.30 11.94
C GLN A 103 -2.77 -2.56 11.44
N TYR A 104 -3.50 -3.47 10.81
CA TYR A 104 -2.95 -4.71 10.28
C TYR A 104 -1.89 -4.44 9.21
N ILE A 105 -2.22 -3.59 8.22
CA ILE A 105 -1.30 -3.26 7.13
C ILE A 105 -0.06 -2.55 7.67
N THR A 106 -0.24 -1.59 8.57
CA THR A 106 0.86 -0.87 9.21
C THR A 106 1.83 -1.84 9.88
N LYS A 107 1.29 -2.78 10.66
CA LYS A 107 2.10 -3.79 11.35
C LYS A 107 2.88 -4.64 10.37
N GLN A 108 2.23 -5.11 9.29
CA GLN A 108 2.90 -5.94 8.29
C GLN A 108 4.06 -5.20 7.62
N ILE A 109 3.86 -3.92 7.29
CA ILE A 109 4.92 -3.11 6.69
C ILE A 109 6.06 -2.88 7.67
N TYR A 110 5.76 -2.51 8.91
CA TYR A 110 6.78 -2.24 9.92
C TYR A 110 7.65 -3.47 10.19
N LEU A 111 7.05 -4.66 10.21
CA LEU A 111 7.80 -5.90 10.36
C LEU A 111 8.79 -6.14 9.21
N LYS A 112 8.47 -5.65 8.01
CA LYS A 112 9.36 -5.77 6.86
C LYS A 112 10.50 -4.77 6.88
N ILE A 113 10.24 -3.53 7.31
CA ILE A 113 11.25 -2.47 7.25
C ILE A 113 12.11 -2.38 8.51
N SER A 114 11.64 -2.92 9.63
CA SER A 114 12.36 -2.88 10.90
C SER A 114 12.18 -4.17 11.71
N PRO A 115 12.47 -5.33 11.13
CA PRO A 115 12.14 -6.61 11.78
C PRO A 115 12.86 -6.82 13.11
N THR A 116 14.06 -6.29 13.29
CA THR A 116 14.84 -6.46 14.52
C THR A 116 14.37 -5.55 15.65
N SER A 117 13.70 -4.45 15.32
CA SER A 117 13.25 -3.47 16.31
C SER A 117 11.96 -3.88 17.01
N PHE A 118 11.26 -4.87 16.49
CA PHE A 118 9.94 -5.27 16.98
C PHE A 118 9.87 -6.75 17.39
N SER A 119 11.01 -7.36 17.50
CA SER A 119 11.08 -8.76 17.92
C SER A 119 10.72 -8.95 19.39
#